data_8ba33f87d7783dbeb5f96d46b83cd05d
#
_entry.id   8ba33f87d7783dbeb5f96d46b83cd05d
#
_cell.length_a   1.000
_cell.length_b   1.000
_cell.length_c   1.000
_cell.angle_alpha   90.00
_cell.angle_beta   90.00
_cell.angle_gamma   90.00
#
_symmetry.space_group_name_H-M   'P 1'
#
loop_
_entity.id
_entity.type
_entity.pdbx_description
1 polymer ?
#
loop_
_entity_poly.entity_id
_entity_poly.type
_entity_poly.pdbx_seq_one_letter_code
_entity_poly.pdbx_strand_id
1 'polypeptide(L)'
;MKSKKYLLIWGIIIVILILAGILGTKIYLDKRNAENIPSNVGEETNTIQQIEELNKEEEKEKEPDIFHGDDRPIAVMIDNHSGAWPQAGLNKTYLVYEIIVEGGETRLMALFKGQDVATVGPVRSSRHYFLDYAMENDAIYAHYGWSPKAKSDISSLGINNLNGIYYGKPTFWRISDKRAPHNAMTSTKTLLAAAKKKGYKTTSKATSVLNYAKEEVELSEGKKATEVKIPHSYLHSVTYKYDSKTKRYTRYARGRLQTDYSTGKSITTKNIIIMFANNSQLQDGTSKDRQNLHNIGTFDGYYITNGKAIKIKCKKESRRSKTIYTNASTGEVIEVNDGNTWINICPKSAKVKFE
;
A
#
# COMPACT_ATOMS: atom_id res chain seq x y z
N MET A 1 47.41 -6.78 -26.92
CA MET A 1 46.46 -6.38 -25.83
C MET A 1 47.03 -5.37 -24.81
N LYS A 2 48.33 -5.12 -24.72
CA LYS A 2 48.93 -4.16 -23.75
C LYS A 2 48.74 -2.66 -24.13
N SER A 3 48.64 -2.33 -25.41
CA SER A 3 48.55 -0.93 -25.88
C SER A 3 47.24 -0.20 -25.53
N LYS A 4 46.10 -0.85 -25.56
CA LYS A 4 44.80 -0.23 -25.25
C LYS A 4 44.62 0.17 -23.77
N LYS A 5 45.28 -0.54 -22.83
CA LYS A 5 45.22 -0.18 -21.40
C LYS A 5 45.99 1.11 -21.08
N TYR A 6 47.12 1.35 -21.75
CA TYR A 6 47.89 2.58 -21.57
C TYR A 6 47.16 3.81 -22.11
N LEU A 7 46.48 3.69 -23.26
CA LEU A 7 45.64 4.76 -23.81
C LEU A 7 44.50 5.17 -22.88
N LEU A 8 43.86 4.18 -22.20
CA LEU A 8 42.81 4.46 -21.22
C LEU A 8 43.34 5.18 -20.00
N ILE A 9 44.48 4.75 -19.46
CA ILE A 9 45.12 5.36 -18.29
C ILE A 9 45.55 6.80 -18.59
N TRP A 10 46.17 7.06 -19.77
CA TRP A 10 46.52 8.41 -20.18
C TRP A 10 45.29 9.31 -20.38
N GLY A 11 44.19 8.78 -20.91
CA GLY A 11 42.93 9.51 -21.02
C GLY A 11 42.36 9.94 -19.65
N ILE A 12 42.43 9.10 -18.65
CA ILE A 12 41.97 9.41 -17.28
C ILE A 12 42.87 10.46 -16.63
N ILE A 13 44.21 10.36 -16.82
CA ILE A 13 45.15 11.31 -16.26
C ILE A 13 44.91 12.71 -16.87
N ILE A 14 44.67 12.80 -18.18
CA ILE A 14 44.39 14.08 -18.87
C ILE A 14 43.10 14.70 -18.32
N VAL A 15 42.04 13.93 -18.12
CA VAL A 15 40.78 14.43 -17.56
C VAL A 15 40.96 14.93 -16.11
N ILE A 16 41.75 14.25 -15.29
CA ILE A 16 42.07 14.70 -13.93
C ILE A 16 42.88 16.01 -13.93
N LEU A 17 43.83 16.15 -14.84
CA LEU A 17 44.61 17.38 -14.97
C LEU A 17 43.77 18.58 -15.48
N ILE A 18 42.83 18.35 -16.38
CA ILE A 18 41.89 19.38 -16.83
C ILE A 18 40.97 19.81 -15.69
N LEU A 19 40.42 18.85 -14.90
CA LEU A 19 39.58 19.15 -13.73
C LEU A 19 40.36 19.92 -12.66
N ALA A 20 41.59 19.52 -12.39
CA ALA A 20 42.49 20.23 -11.46
C ALA A 20 42.82 21.66 -11.94
N GLY A 21 43.00 21.85 -13.23
CA GLY A 21 43.21 23.18 -13.86
C GLY A 21 41.98 24.08 -13.73
N ILE A 22 40.77 23.52 -13.95
CA ILE A 22 39.50 24.27 -13.80
C ILE A 22 39.28 24.65 -12.32
N LEU A 23 39.57 23.72 -11.39
CA LEU A 23 39.47 24.00 -9.96
C LEU A 23 40.45 25.04 -9.47
N GLY A 24 41.70 24.96 -9.94
CA GLY A 24 42.77 25.95 -9.65
C GLY A 24 42.46 27.35 -10.18
N THR A 25 41.92 27.45 -11.42
CA THR A 25 41.49 28.74 -11.97
C THR A 25 40.30 29.33 -11.25
N LYS A 26 39.36 28.48 -10.81
CA LYS A 26 38.19 28.92 -10.01
C LYS A 26 38.66 29.47 -8.64
N ILE A 27 39.55 28.77 -7.94
CA ILE A 27 40.11 29.21 -6.65
C ILE A 27 40.91 30.51 -6.81
N TYR A 28 41.64 30.66 -7.89
CA TYR A 28 42.41 31.88 -8.18
C TYR A 28 41.50 33.09 -8.50
N LEU A 29 40.43 32.89 -9.26
CA LEU A 29 39.43 33.91 -9.55
C LEU A 29 38.64 34.31 -8.31
N ASP A 30 38.29 33.33 -7.46
CA ASP A 30 37.58 33.56 -6.19
C ASP A 30 38.46 34.36 -5.21
N LYS A 31 39.77 34.07 -5.12
CA LYS A 31 40.73 34.89 -4.34
C LYS A 31 40.86 36.30 -4.82
N ARG A 32 40.92 36.51 -6.14
CA ARG A 32 41.08 37.86 -6.75
C ARG A 32 39.80 38.69 -6.57
N ASN A 33 38.64 38.07 -6.58
CA ASN A 33 37.36 38.73 -6.33
C ASN A 33 37.15 39.05 -4.83
N ALA A 34 37.77 38.29 -3.92
CA ALA A 34 37.69 38.54 -2.49
C ALA A 34 38.48 39.76 -1.99
N GLU A 35 39.47 40.25 -2.78
CA GLU A 35 40.29 41.46 -2.47
C GLU A 35 39.62 42.77 -2.85
N ASN A 36 38.45 42.78 -3.55
CA ASN A 36 37.80 43.96 -4.08
C ASN A 36 36.33 44.15 -3.67
N ILE A 37 35.88 43.64 -2.50
CA ILE A 37 34.52 43.83 -2.03
C ILE A 37 34.48 44.78 -0.83
N PRO A 38 33.73 45.90 -0.88
CA PRO A 38 33.43 46.73 0.31
C PRO A 38 32.55 45.88 1.25
N SER A 39 32.90 45.92 2.55
CA SER A 39 32.26 45.17 3.65
C SER A 39 30.77 45.53 3.79
N ASN A 40 29.90 44.70 3.20
CA ASN A 40 28.48 44.63 3.52
C ASN A 40 28.14 43.17 3.97
N VAL A 41 28.66 42.78 5.13
CA VAL A 41 28.64 41.40 5.66
C VAL A 41 27.25 41.02 6.25
N GLY A 42 26.28 41.91 6.23
CA GLY A 42 24.98 41.70 6.89
C GLY A 42 23.87 41.08 6.00
N GLU A 43 23.92 41.26 4.68
CA GLU A 43 22.82 40.81 3.79
C GLU A 43 23.10 39.45 3.14
N GLU A 44 24.34 39.06 2.90
CA GLU A 44 24.67 37.77 2.29
C GLU A 44 24.44 36.58 3.24
N THR A 45 24.64 36.75 4.55
CA THR A 45 24.42 35.68 5.53
C THR A 45 22.93 35.35 5.68
N ASN A 46 22.06 36.36 5.51
CA ASN A 46 20.60 36.15 5.51
C ASN A 46 20.11 35.43 4.24
N THR A 47 20.75 35.72 3.10
CA THR A 47 20.37 35.09 1.81
C THR A 47 20.79 33.63 1.76
N ILE A 48 21.97 33.29 2.30
CA ILE A 48 22.45 31.90 2.37
C ILE A 48 21.60 31.09 3.36
N GLN A 49 21.26 31.66 4.51
CA GLN A 49 20.37 31.01 5.48
C GLN A 49 18.95 30.82 4.91
N GLN A 50 18.42 31.81 4.17
CA GLN A 50 17.12 31.67 3.49
C GLN A 50 17.15 30.64 2.36
N ILE A 51 18.25 30.54 1.60
CA ILE A 51 18.42 29.50 0.57
C ILE A 51 18.60 28.12 1.21
N GLU A 52 19.30 28.02 2.34
CA GLU A 52 19.42 26.76 3.09
C GLU A 52 18.10 26.36 3.78
N GLU A 53 17.29 27.32 4.25
CA GLU A 53 15.94 27.05 4.76
C GLU A 53 14.96 26.70 3.65
N LEU A 54 15.00 27.38 2.50
CA LEU A 54 14.22 27.03 1.31
C LEU A 54 14.60 25.66 0.76
N ASN A 55 15.89 25.34 0.71
CA ASN A 55 16.37 24.02 0.31
C ASN A 55 15.99 22.94 1.35
N LYS A 56 15.97 23.27 2.64
CA LYS A 56 15.47 22.37 3.70
C LYS A 56 13.95 22.21 3.69
N GLU A 57 13.20 23.20 3.21
CA GLU A 57 11.76 23.06 2.98
C GLU A 57 11.45 22.26 1.70
N GLU A 58 12.26 22.36 0.65
CA GLU A 58 12.15 21.51 -0.55
C GLU A 58 12.61 20.07 -0.31
N GLU A 59 13.51 19.81 0.65
CA GLU A 59 13.93 18.48 1.08
C GLU A 59 13.01 17.83 2.12
N LYS A 60 11.92 18.44 2.52
CA LYS A 60 10.83 17.66 3.13
C LYS A 60 10.35 16.68 2.07
N GLU A 61 10.77 15.42 2.22
CA GLU A 61 10.32 14.32 1.35
C GLU A 61 8.81 14.47 1.14
N LYS A 62 8.43 14.76 -0.10
CA LYS A 62 7.02 14.88 -0.46
C LYS A 62 6.34 13.58 -0.11
N GLU A 63 5.55 13.59 0.97
CA GLU A 63 4.76 12.41 1.34
C GLU A 63 3.83 12.05 0.18
N PRO A 64 3.61 10.74 -0.08
CA PRO A 64 2.63 10.32 -1.07
C PRO A 64 1.25 10.89 -0.75
N ASP A 65 0.56 11.43 -1.73
CA ASP A 65 -0.78 12.02 -1.54
C ASP A 65 -1.79 11.01 -0.96
N ILE A 66 -1.58 9.72 -1.25
CA ILE A 66 -2.44 8.65 -0.76
C ILE A 66 -2.09 8.18 0.66
N PHE A 67 -0.87 8.45 1.15
CA PHE A 67 -0.38 8.01 2.45
C PHE A 67 0.32 9.16 3.17
N HIS A 68 -0.44 10.06 3.77
CA HIS A 68 0.07 11.27 4.41
C HIS A 68 -0.48 11.46 5.83
N GLY A 69 0.13 12.41 6.55
CA GLY A 69 -0.28 12.84 7.88
C GLY A 69 0.14 11.89 9.00
N ASP A 70 -0.08 12.32 10.24
CA ASP A 70 0.36 11.63 11.46
C ASP A 70 -0.65 10.62 12.00
N ASP A 71 -1.84 10.52 11.41
CA ASP A 71 -2.85 9.56 11.87
C ASP A 71 -2.34 8.11 11.75
N ARG A 72 -2.56 7.33 12.81
CA ARG A 72 -2.32 5.89 12.76
C ARG A 72 -3.31 5.24 11.80
N PRO A 73 -2.85 4.36 10.87
CA PRO A 73 -3.75 3.72 9.93
C PRO A 73 -4.89 2.96 10.62
N ILE A 74 -6.06 2.96 10.00
CA ILE A 74 -7.21 2.14 10.39
C ILE A 74 -7.39 1.04 9.36
N ALA A 75 -7.38 -0.23 9.79
CA ALA A 75 -7.68 -1.40 8.96
C ALA A 75 -9.10 -1.90 9.28
N VAL A 76 -10.00 -1.88 8.31
CA VAL A 76 -11.39 -2.31 8.47
C VAL A 76 -11.65 -3.57 7.68
N MET A 77 -12.16 -4.61 8.35
CA MET A 77 -12.60 -5.82 7.68
C MET A 77 -13.90 -5.58 6.92
N ILE A 78 -13.88 -5.72 5.61
CA ILE A 78 -15.04 -5.47 4.72
C ILE A 78 -15.56 -6.79 4.16
N ASP A 79 -16.87 -6.95 4.21
CA ASP A 79 -17.59 -8.08 3.63
C ASP A 79 -17.54 -8.01 2.09
N ASN A 80 -17.19 -9.12 1.45
CA ASN A 80 -17.15 -9.21 -0.01
C ASN A 80 -18.15 -10.22 -0.60
N HIS A 81 -19.05 -10.74 0.23
CA HIS A 81 -20.19 -11.51 -0.25
C HIS A 81 -21.12 -10.63 -1.09
N SER A 82 -21.76 -11.20 -2.12
CA SER A 82 -22.64 -10.44 -3.04
C SER A 82 -23.78 -9.69 -2.33
N GLY A 83 -24.27 -10.18 -1.19
CA GLY A 83 -25.25 -9.49 -0.36
C GLY A 83 -24.75 -8.23 0.35
N ALA A 84 -23.42 -8.02 0.37
CA ALA A 84 -22.80 -6.81 0.90
C ALA A 84 -22.58 -5.72 -0.17
N TRP A 85 -22.73 -6.06 -1.44
CA TRP A 85 -22.51 -5.11 -2.53
C TRP A 85 -23.67 -4.12 -2.70
N PRO A 86 -23.40 -2.86 -3.13
CA PRO A 86 -22.09 -2.22 -3.18
C PRO A 86 -21.50 -1.95 -1.79
N GLN A 87 -20.16 -1.99 -1.66
CA GLN A 87 -19.47 -1.59 -0.42
C GLN A 87 -19.25 -0.08 -0.39
N ALA A 88 -19.03 0.48 0.82
CA ALA A 88 -18.76 1.89 1.02
C ALA A 88 -17.30 2.17 1.40
N GLY A 89 -16.74 3.25 0.88
CA GLY A 89 -15.47 3.82 1.29
C GLY A 89 -14.24 3.27 0.57
N LEU A 90 -14.37 2.26 -0.30
CA LEU A 90 -13.21 1.59 -0.92
C LEU A 90 -12.37 2.49 -1.84
N ASN A 91 -12.95 3.53 -2.45
CA ASN A 91 -12.22 4.50 -3.26
C ASN A 91 -11.35 5.47 -2.45
N LYS A 92 -11.48 5.47 -1.11
CA LYS A 92 -10.73 6.33 -0.18
C LYS A 92 -9.61 5.60 0.57
N THR A 93 -9.40 4.32 0.26
CA THR A 93 -8.34 3.51 0.85
C THR A 93 -7.00 3.82 0.21
N TYR A 94 -5.89 3.78 0.99
CA TYR A 94 -4.57 3.72 0.38
C TYR A 94 -4.20 2.29 0.00
N LEU A 95 -4.75 1.29 0.73
CA LEU A 95 -4.42 -0.12 0.53
C LEU A 95 -5.63 -1.00 0.81
N VAL A 96 -5.85 -2.03 -0.02
CA VAL A 96 -6.84 -3.07 0.20
C VAL A 96 -6.19 -4.44 0.02
N TYR A 97 -6.29 -5.30 1.02
CA TYR A 97 -5.98 -6.73 0.88
C TYR A 97 -7.25 -7.51 0.56
N GLU A 98 -7.21 -8.35 -0.46
CA GLU A 98 -8.25 -9.30 -0.80
C GLU A 98 -7.75 -10.72 -0.64
N ILE A 99 -8.38 -11.50 0.26
CA ILE A 99 -7.93 -12.84 0.63
C ILE A 99 -9.13 -13.78 0.71
N ILE A 100 -8.95 -15.02 0.30
CA ILE A 100 -9.96 -16.08 0.39
C ILE A 100 -10.33 -16.36 1.85
N VAL A 101 -11.60 -16.62 2.08
CA VAL A 101 -12.18 -17.04 3.36
C VAL A 101 -13.02 -18.32 3.17
N GLU A 102 -13.94 -18.61 4.08
CA GLU A 102 -14.80 -19.80 4.01
C GLU A 102 -15.63 -19.85 2.73
N GLY A 103 -15.89 -21.08 2.26
CA GLY A 103 -16.81 -21.35 1.15
C GLY A 103 -16.38 -20.81 -0.19
N GLY A 104 -15.08 -20.55 -0.38
CA GLY A 104 -14.55 -19.96 -1.61
C GLY A 104 -14.86 -18.46 -1.79
N GLU A 105 -15.47 -17.81 -0.80
CA GLU A 105 -15.64 -16.35 -0.77
C GLU A 105 -14.30 -15.65 -0.49
N THR A 106 -14.22 -14.36 -0.80
CA THR A 106 -13.12 -13.51 -0.33
C THR A 106 -13.61 -12.51 0.71
N ARG A 107 -12.68 -11.92 1.42
CA ARG A 107 -12.92 -10.79 2.31
C ARG A 107 -11.89 -9.72 2.04
N LEU A 108 -12.28 -8.45 2.23
CA LEU A 108 -11.37 -7.33 2.09
C LEU A 108 -10.92 -6.84 3.45
N MET A 109 -9.70 -6.36 3.52
CA MET A 109 -9.24 -5.48 4.60
C MET A 109 -8.85 -4.15 3.97
N ALA A 110 -9.63 -3.12 4.26
CA ALA A 110 -9.51 -1.79 3.72
C ALA A 110 -8.75 -0.89 4.70
N LEU A 111 -7.67 -0.25 4.26
CA LEU A 111 -6.82 0.59 5.10
C LEU A 111 -6.97 2.07 4.72
N PHE A 112 -7.10 2.89 5.75
CA PHE A 112 -7.30 4.34 5.66
C PHE A 112 -6.24 5.05 6.49
N LYS A 113 -5.68 6.15 5.98
CA LYS A 113 -4.79 7.06 6.70
C LYS A 113 -5.03 8.48 6.20
N GLY A 114 -5.16 9.45 7.12
CA GLY A 114 -5.39 10.84 6.75
C GLY A 114 -6.73 11.12 6.04
N GLN A 115 -7.68 10.17 6.03
CA GLN A 115 -8.95 10.30 5.30
C GLN A 115 -10.15 10.31 6.25
N ASP A 116 -11.01 11.32 6.14
CA ASP A 116 -12.34 11.31 6.79
C ASP A 116 -13.36 10.63 5.86
N VAL A 117 -13.74 9.40 6.19
CA VAL A 117 -14.68 8.60 5.42
C VAL A 117 -15.93 8.36 6.25
N ALA A 118 -17.01 9.04 5.89
CA ALA A 118 -18.25 9.06 6.66
C ALA A 118 -18.96 7.70 6.74
N THR A 119 -18.76 6.83 5.73
CA THR A 119 -19.37 5.50 5.66
C THR A 119 -18.37 4.49 5.11
N VAL A 120 -18.08 3.46 5.90
CA VAL A 120 -17.19 2.35 5.55
C VAL A 120 -17.87 1.03 5.86
N GLY A 121 -17.86 0.10 4.93
CA GLY A 121 -18.44 -1.23 5.15
C GLY A 121 -19.09 -1.87 3.92
N PRO A 122 -19.91 -2.93 4.11
CA PRO A 122 -20.29 -3.54 5.38
C PRO A 122 -19.10 -4.19 6.10
N VAL A 123 -19.00 -3.95 7.41
CA VAL A 123 -17.93 -4.48 8.25
C VAL A 123 -18.18 -5.95 8.58
N ARG A 124 -17.12 -6.76 8.57
CA ARG A 124 -17.24 -8.21 8.72
C ARG A 124 -16.25 -8.79 9.73
N SER A 125 -16.40 -10.09 9.97
CA SER A 125 -15.63 -10.82 10.99
C SER A 125 -14.17 -10.99 10.62
N SER A 126 -13.30 -10.87 11.63
CA SER A 126 -11.87 -11.12 11.54
C SER A 126 -11.54 -12.58 11.20
N ARG A 127 -10.44 -12.77 10.47
CA ARG A 127 -9.72 -14.04 10.33
C ARG A 127 -8.26 -13.83 10.70
N HIS A 128 -7.62 -14.83 11.29
CA HIS A 128 -6.33 -14.68 11.95
C HIS A 128 -5.18 -14.20 11.03
N TYR A 129 -5.19 -14.58 9.75
CA TYR A 129 -4.16 -14.16 8.81
C TYR A 129 -4.29 -12.68 8.36
N PHE A 130 -5.46 -12.03 8.49
CA PHE A 130 -5.59 -10.59 8.27
C PHE A 130 -4.87 -9.78 9.35
N LEU A 131 -4.68 -10.36 10.54
CA LEU A 131 -3.97 -9.71 11.65
C LEU A 131 -2.51 -9.43 11.28
N ASP A 132 -1.88 -10.29 10.48
CA ASP A 132 -0.50 -10.15 10.04
C ASP A 132 -0.33 -8.91 9.17
N TYR A 133 -1.33 -8.63 8.33
CA TYR A 133 -1.37 -7.45 7.46
C TYR A 133 -1.81 -6.18 8.22
N ALA A 134 -2.65 -6.30 9.23
CA ALA A 134 -2.96 -5.19 10.12
C ALA A 134 -1.73 -4.75 10.93
N MET A 135 -0.93 -5.71 11.43
CA MET A 135 0.29 -5.45 12.19
C MET A 135 1.40 -4.83 11.34
N GLU A 136 1.61 -5.31 10.10
CA GLU A 136 2.66 -4.74 9.23
C GLU A 136 2.39 -3.28 8.84
N ASN A 137 1.12 -2.87 8.89
CA ASN A 137 0.69 -1.49 8.65
C ASN A 137 0.56 -0.66 9.94
N ASP A 138 0.95 -1.18 11.11
CA ASP A 138 0.71 -0.54 12.42
C ASP A 138 -0.73 -0.05 12.61
N ALA A 139 -1.72 -0.78 12.11
CA ALA A 139 -3.09 -0.30 12.03
C ALA A 139 -3.90 -0.57 13.30
N ILE A 140 -4.84 0.34 13.62
CA ILE A 140 -5.96 0.07 14.52
C ILE A 140 -6.94 -0.82 13.74
N TYR A 141 -7.24 -2.01 14.26
CA TYR A 141 -7.97 -3.05 13.55
C TYR A 141 -9.46 -3.04 13.89
N ALA A 142 -10.33 -2.75 12.92
CA ALA A 142 -11.79 -2.73 13.10
C ALA A 142 -12.46 -3.92 12.40
N HIS A 143 -13.34 -4.61 13.10
CA HIS A 143 -14.03 -5.80 12.60
C HIS A 143 -15.37 -6.01 13.31
N TYR A 144 -16.24 -6.86 12.76
CA TYR A 144 -17.52 -7.20 13.40
C TYR A 144 -17.60 -8.72 13.63
N GLY A 145 -17.22 -9.18 14.81
CA GLY A 145 -17.04 -10.61 15.11
C GLY A 145 -15.68 -11.16 14.65
N TRP A 146 -15.45 -12.44 14.90
CA TRP A 146 -14.19 -13.16 14.66
C TRP A 146 -14.39 -14.66 14.53
N SER A 147 -13.39 -15.37 13.99
CA SER A 147 -13.22 -16.80 14.20
C SER A 147 -12.56 -17.07 15.56
N PRO A 148 -12.70 -18.28 16.16
CA PRO A 148 -12.04 -18.61 17.43
C PRO A 148 -10.53 -18.32 17.41
N LYS A 149 -9.83 -18.76 16.35
CA LYS A 149 -8.40 -18.50 16.21
C LYS A 149 -8.09 -17.01 16.10
N ALA A 150 -8.87 -16.21 15.35
CA ALA A 150 -8.68 -14.77 15.29
C ALA A 150 -8.88 -14.11 16.66
N LYS A 151 -9.86 -14.55 17.45
CA LYS A 151 -10.05 -14.06 18.81
C LYS A 151 -8.85 -14.32 19.71
N SER A 152 -8.32 -15.53 19.69
CA SER A 152 -7.13 -15.93 20.43
C SER A 152 -5.91 -15.10 20.00
N ASP A 153 -5.67 -15.00 18.68
CA ASP A 153 -4.52 -14.29 18.14
C ASP A 153 -4.57 -12.76 18.40
N ILE A 154 -5.75 -12.14 18.34
CA ILE A 154 -5.93 -10.72 18.70
C ILE A 154 -5.46 -10.47 20.14
N SER A 155 -5.82 -11.35 21.07
CA SER A 155 -5.43 -11.24 22.47
C SER A 155 -3.93 -11.51 22.66
N SER A 156 -3.42 -12.63 22.15
CA SER A 156 -2.04 -13.07 22.36
C SER A 156 -1.01 -12.16 21.68
N LEU A 157 -1.38 -11.55 20.55
CA LEU A 157 -0.54 -10.60 19.82
C LEU A 157 -0.70 -9.15 20.29
N GLY A 158 -1.59 -8.85 21.23
CA GLY A 158 -1.82 -7.51 21.75
C GLY A 158 -2.31 -6.52 20.70
N ILE A 159 -3.20 -6.94 19.78
CA ILE A 159 -3.65 -6.11 18.68
C ILE A 159 -4.65 -5.06 19.16
N ASN A 160 -4.39 -3.79 18.88
CA ASN A 160 -5.34 -2.71 19.10
C ASN A 160 -6.55 -2.90 18.18
N ASN A 161 -7.68 -3.37 18.74
CA ASN A 161 -8.85 -3.71 17.92
C ASN A 161 -10.15 -3.09 18.44
N LEU A 162 -11.08 -2.88 17.52
CA LEU A 162 -12.43 -2.40 17.73
C LEU A 162 -13.40 -3.44 17.14
N ASN A 163 -14.03 -4.24 17.99
CA ASN A 163 -14.99 -5.24 17.55
C ASN A 163 -16.42 -4.70 17.67
N GLY A 164 -17.10 -4.54 16.54
CA GLY A 164 -18.46 -4.01 16.45
C GLY A 164 -19.53 -4.76 17.26
N ILE A 165 -19.24 -5.99 17.74
CA ILE A 165 -20.14 -6.70 18.67
C ILE A 165 -20.31 -5.93 20.00
N TYR A 166 -19.26 -5.19 20.41
CA TYR A 166 -19.23 -4.49 21.69
C TYR A 166 -19.54 -2.99 21.58
N TYR A 167 -19.85 -2.50 20.37
CA TYR A 167 -20.15 -1.10 20.11
C TYR A 167 -21.48 -0.94 19.39
N GLY A 168 -22.23 0.09 19.77
CA GLY A 168 -23.38 0.62 19.04
C GLY A 168 -23.05 1.92 18.31
N LYS A 169 -24.10 2.65 17.92
CA LYS A 169 -23.95 4.01 17.38
C LYS A 169 -23.24 4.92 18.41
N PRO A 170 -22.39 5.84 17.97
CA PRO A 170 -22.08 6.15 16.56
C PRO A 170 -20.96 5.31 15.96
N THR A 171 -20.28 4.43 16.71
CA THR A 171 -19.08 3.71 16.26
C THR A 171 -19.41 2.67 15.20
N PHE A 172 -20.43 1.86 15.42
CA PHE A 172 -20.96 0.92 14.43
C PHE A 172 -22.48 1.05 14.37
N TRP A 173 -23.04 0.94 13.18
CA TRP A 173 -24.49 0.93 12.95
C TRP A 173 -24.87 -0.08 11.88
N ARG A 174 -26.17 -0.33 11.74
CA ARG A 174 -26.70 -1.17 10.66
C ARG A 174 -27.59 -0.35 9.74
N ILE A 175 -27.49 -0.60 8.45
CA ILE A 175 -28.36 -0.04 7.42
C ILE A 175 -29.50 -1.02 7.16
N SER A 176 -30.66 -0.51 6.73
CA SER A 176 -31.90 -1.29 6.55
C SER A 176 -32.05 -1.86 5.15
N ASP A 177 -31.40 -1.30 4.15
CA ASP A 177 -31.47 -1.71 2.74
C ASP A 177 -30.64 -2.97 2.44
N LYS A 178 -29.88 -3.45 3.40
CA LYS A 178 -29.18 -4.74 3.34
C LYS A 178 -29.57 -5.63 4.51
N ARG A 179 -29.63 -6.94 4.25
CA ARG A 179 -29.94 -7.93 5.30
C ARG A 179 -28.71 -8.24 6.15
N ALA A 180 -28.93 -8.46 7.46
CA ALA A 180 -27.89 -9.00 8.32
C ALA A 180 -27.43 -10.38 7.80
N PRO A 181 -26.12 -10.68 7.87
CA PRO A 181 -25.03 -9.97 8.51
C PRO A 181 -24.28 -8.97 7.61
N HIS A 182 -24.80 -8.66 6.42
CA HIS A 182 -24.16 -7.89 5.35
C HIS A 182 -24.42 -6.37 5.41
N ASN A 183 -24.72 -5.82 6.58
CA ASN A 183 -25.26 -4.46 6.74
C ASN A 183 -24.64 -3.65 7.90
N ALA A 184 -23.55 -4.10 8.51
CA ALA A 184 -22.89 -3.33 9.57
C ALA A 184 -21.94 -2.31 8.97
N MET A 185 -22.08 -1.03 9.33
CA MET A 185 -21.28 0.08 8.83
C MET A 185 -20.52 0.75 9.97
N THR A 186 -19.50 1.53 9.61
CA THR A 186 -18.70 2.39 10.49
C THR A 186 -18.23 3.63 9.75
N SER A 187 -17.42 4.48 10.40
CA SER A 187 -16.69 5.60 9.78
C SER A 187 -15.27 5.70 10.37
N THR A 188 -14.34 6.27 9.62
CA THR A 188 -12.97 6.47 10.12
C THR A 188 -12.95 7.37 11.35
N LYS A 189 -13.72 8.46 11.34
CA LYS A 189 -13.85 9.39 12.46
C LYS A 189 -14.33 8.73 13.76
N THR A 190 -15.38 7.92 13.67
CA THR A 190 -15.93 7.26 14.88
C THR A 190 -15.04 6.13 15.38
N LEU A 191 -14.30 5.45 14.49
CA LEU A 191 -13.29 4.46 14.87
C LEU A 191 -12.11 5.12 15.59
N LEU A 192 -11.59 6.25 15.11
CA LEU A 192 -10.53 6.99 15.79
C LEU A 192 -10.97 7.49 17.17
N ALA A 193 -12.20 8.01 17.27
CA ALA A 193 -12.76 8.46 18.55
C ALA A 193 -12.89 7.29 19.55
N ALA A 194 -13.36 6.12 19.09
CA ALA A 194 -13.47 4.92 19.92
C ALA A 194 -12.09 4.39 20.33
N ALA A 195 -11.10 4.42 19.44
CA ALA A 195 -9.73 4.04 19.73
C ALA A 195 -9.11 4.95 20.80
N LYS A 196 -9.26 6.27 20.65
CA LYS A 196 -8.82 7.25 21.65
C LYS A 196 -9.47 7.03 23.02
N LYS A 197 -10.79 6.78 23.05
CA LYS A 197 -11.51 6.47 24.29
C LYS A 197 -11.00 5.18 24.95
N LYS A 198 -10.51 4.23 24.16
CA LYS A 198 -9.91 2.97 24.62
C LYS A 198 -8.44 3.09 25.02
N GLY A 199 -7.86 4.29 24.94
CA GLY A 199 -6.46 4.56 25.26
C GLY A 199 -5.47 4.08 24.21
N TYR A 200 -5.93 3.79 23.00
CA TYR A 200 -5.02 3.44 21.91
C TYR A 200 -4.33 4.70 21.37
N LYS A 201 -3.03 4.56 21.06
CA LYS A 201 -2.31 5.60 20.32
C LYS A 201 -2.94 5.75 18.93
N THR A 202 -3.37 6.96 18.59
CA THR A 202 -4.05 7.28 17.32
C THR A 202 -3.14 7.96 16.30
N THR A 203 -1.87 8.18 16.65
CA THR A 203 -0.83 8.69 15.75
C THR A 203 0.24 7.64 15.52
N SER A 204 0.90 7.64 14.37
CA SER A 204 1.99 6.74 14.02
C SER A 204 2.98 7.43 13.07
N LYS A 205 4.27 7.19 13.32
CA LYS A 205 5.36 7.55 12.40
C LYS A 205 5.80 6.37 11.52
N ALA A 206 5.03 5.27 11.53
CA ALA A 206 5.35 4.12 10.70
C ALA A 206 5.20 4.49 9.21
N THR A 207 6.23 4.20 8.43
CA THR A 207 6.19 4.33 6.97
C THR A 207 5.27 3.27 6.36
N SER A 208 4.77 3.51 5.16
CA SER A 208 3.99 2.52 4.41
C SER A 208 4.74 1.19 4.24
N VAL A 209 4.00 0.11 4.02
CA VAL A 209 4.55 -1.17 3.53
C VAL A 209 4.93 -1.10 2.05
N LEU A 210 4.41 -0.10 1.33
CA LEU A 210 4.73 0.17 -0.06
C LEU A 210 5.80 1.25 -0.13
N ASN A 211 6.82 1.03 -0.97
CA ASN A 211 7.82 2.01 -1.31
C ASN A 211 7.26 2.90 -2.44
N TYR A 212 6.66 4.03 -2.07
CA TYR A 212 6.07 4.94 -3.05
C TYR A 212 7.15 5.68 -3.84
N ALA A 213 6.98 5.71 -5.16
CA ALA A 213 7.83 6.47 -6.07
C ALA A 213 7.63 7.98 -5.89
N LYS A 214 8.71 8.75 -5.98
CA LYS A 214 8.67 10.23 -6.00
C LYS A 214 8.09 10.75 -7.32
N GLU A 215 8.43 10.09 -8.41
CA GLU A 215 7.94 10.36 -9.77
C GLU A 215 7.14 9.18 -10.30
N GLU A 216 6.30 9.41 -11.31
CA GLU A 216 5.52 8.33 -11.90
C GLU A 216 6.40 7.29 -12.60
N VAL A 217 6.32 6.05 -12.15
CA VAL A 217 7.07 4.91 -12.70
C VAL A 217 6.31 4.27 -13.84
N GLU A 218 6.97 4.10 -14.97
CA GLU A 218 6.50 3.30 -16.10
C GLU A 218 7.26 1.96 -16.15
N LEU A 219 6.51 0.86 -16.24
CA LEU A 219 7.09 -0.47 -16.33
C LEU A 219 7.50 -0.79 -17.79
N SER A 220 8.63 -0.23 -18.26
CA SER A 220 9.07 -0.36 -19.67
C SER A 220 9.15 -1.81 -20.12
N GLU A 221 9.77 -2.68 -19.31
CA GLU A 221 9.95 -4.12 -19.58
C GLU A 221 8.72 -4.97 -19.21
N GLY A 222 7.64 -4.31 -18.74
CA GLY A 222 6.42 -5.00 -18.32
C GLY A 222 5.63 -5.55 -19.51
N LYS A 223 5.04 -6.74 -19.33
CA LYS A 223 4.06 -7.25 -20.29
C LYS A 223 2.79 -6.42 -20.25
N LYS A 224 2.06 -6.38 -21.38
CA LYS A 224 0.74 -5.76 -21.47
C LYS A 224 -0.22 -6.32 -20.41
N ALA A 225 -0.95 -5.45 -19.73
CA ALA A 225 -1.89 -5.76 -18.65
C ALA A 225 -3.04 -4.75 -18.61
N THR A 226 -3.67 -4.50 -19.77
CA THR A 226 -4.83 -3.60 -19.88
C THR A 226 -6.10 -4.25 -19.34
N GLU A 227 -6.19 -5.58 -19.37
CA GLU A 227 -7.15 -6.34 -18.59
C GLU A 227 -6.43 -7.40 -17.76
N VAL A 228 -6.75 -7.49 -16.47
CA VAL A 228 -6.15 -8.45 -15.53
C VAL A 228 -7.26 -9.23 -14.87
N LYS A 229 -7.34 -10.55 -15.12
CA LYS A 229 -8.31 -11.44 -14.48
C LYS A 229 -7.65 -12.35 -13.47
N ILE A 230 -8.11 -12.29 -12.21
CA ILE A 230 -7.56 -13.00 -11.07
C ILE A 230 -8.62 -13.95 -10.50
N PRO A 231 -8.50 -15.26 -10.67
CA PRO A 231 -9.38 -16.23 -10.03
C PRO A 231 -8.90 -16.52 -8.60
N HIS A 232 -9.63 -16.07 -7.60
CA HIS A 232 -9.36 -16.40 -6.20
C HIS A 232 -9.81 -17.81 -5.85
N SER A 233 -10.97 -18.21 -6.39
CA SER A 233 -11.57 -19.52 -6.12
C SER A 233 -12.48 -19.92 -7.29
N TYR A 234 -13.13 -21.09 -7.18
CA TYR A 234 -14.20 -21.49 -8.12
C TYR A 234 -15.41 -20.53 -8.08
N LEU A 235 -15.63 -19.84 -6.96
CA LEU A 235 -16.77 -18.96 -6.75
C LEU A 235 -16.42 -17.49 -7.01
N HIS A 236 -15.19 -17.09 -6.76
CA HIS A 236 -14.82 -15.66 -6.78
C HIS A 236 -13.65 -15.37 -7.71
N SER A 237 -13.88 -14.45 -8.62
CA SER A 237 -12.86 -13.89 -9.50
C SER A 237 -13.04 -12.38 -9.61
N VAL A 238 -11.92 -11.67 -9.77
CA VAL A 238 -11.92 -10.23 -10.03
C VAL A 238 -11.29 -9.95 -11.39
N THR A 239 -11.75 -8.88 -12.02
CA THR A 239 -11.18 -8.37 -13.26
C THR A 239 -10.92 -6.89 -13.08
N TYR A 240 -9.74 -6.44 -13.49
CA TYR A 240 -9.36 -5.04 -13.51
C TYR A 240 -9.16 -4.61 -14.96
N LYS A 241 -9.81 -3.51 -15.36
CA LYS A 241 -9.72 -2.95 -16.72
C LYS A 241 -9.08 -1.58 -16.67
N TYR A 242 -7.98 -1.41 -17.37
CA TYR A 242 -7.19 -0.20 -17.42
C TYR A 242 -7.83 0.85 -18.33
N ASP A 243 -7.89 2.07 -17.85
CA ASP A 243 -8.24 3.25 -18.61
C ASP A 243 -7.00 4.16 -18.72
N SER A 244 -6.50 4.31 -19.94
CA SER A 244 -5.29 5.10 -20.22
C SER A 244 -5.48 6.61 -20.01
N LYS A 245 -6.72 7.12 -20.02
CA LYS A 245 -7.00 8.55 -19.79
C LYS A 245 -6.85 8.90 -18.31
N THR A 246 -7.36 8.03 -17.43
CA THR A 246 -7.29 8.22 -15.98
C THR A 246 -6.09 7.53 -15.34
N LYS A 247 -5.37 6.69 -16.11
CA LYS A 247 -4.27 5.84 -15.65
C LYS A 247 -4.66 4.97 -14.43
N ARG A 248 -5.90 4.49 -14.42
CA ARG A 248 -6.47 3.68 -13.32
C ARG A 248 -7.14 2.44 -13.85
N TYR A 249 -7.26 1.44 -12.98
CA TYR A 249 -7.98 0.21 -13.25
C TYR A 249 -9.36 0.26 -12.62
N THR A 250 -10.40 0.00 -13.40
CA THR A 250 -11.77 -0.21 -12.90
C THR A 250 -11.96 -1.66 -12.48
N ARG A 251 -12.53 -1.89 -11.30
CA ARG A 251 -12.69 -3.22 -10.71
C ARG A 251 -14.05 -3.82 -11.00
N TYR A 252 -14.03 -5.10 -11.39
CA TYR A 252 -15.19 -5.97 -11.53
C TYR A 252 -15.01 -7.19 -10.63
N ALA A 253 -16.06 -7.64 -9.96
CA ALA A 253 -16.06 -8.90 -9.20
C ALA A 253 -17.17 -9.81 -9.71
N ARG A 254 -16.83 -11.08 -9.98
CA ARG A 254 -17.77 -12.05 -10.58
C ARG A 254 -18.48 -11.50 -11.84
N GLY A 255 -17.73 -10.80 -12.70
CA GLY A 255 -18.25 -10.17 -13.91
C GLY A 255 -19.09 -8.90 -13.70
N ARG A 256 -19.34 -8.45 -12.49
CA ARG A 256 -20.13 -7.26 -12.18
C ARG A 256 -19.23 -6.08 -11.85
N LEU A 257 -19.51 -4.93 -12.45
CA LEU A 257 -18.87 -3.65 -12.08
C LEU A 257 -19.08 -3.39 -10.59
N GLN A 258 -18.00 -3.09 -9.90
CA GLN A 258 -18.06 -2.71 -8.49
C GLN A 258 -18.19 -1.20 -8.35
N THR A 259 -19.15 -0.77 -7.56
CA THR A 259 -19.41 0.65 -7.28
C THR A 259 -19.36 0.92 -5.79
N ASP A 260 -19.11 2.16 -5.42
CA ASP A 260 -19.14 2.61 -4.03
C ASP A 260 -20.58 2.94 -3.61
N TYR A 261 -21.00 2.41 -2.47
CA TYR A 261 -22.35 2.56 -1.93
C TYR A 261 -22.77 4.02 -1.72
N SER A 262 -21.85 4.86 -1.24
CA SER A 262 -22.16 6.25 -0.88
C SER A 262 -22.17 7.19 -2.08
N THR A 263 -21.40 6.88 -3.12
CA THR A 263 -21.18 7.80 -4.26
C THR A 263 -21.69 7.28 -5.59
N GLY A 264 -21.98 5.98 -5.69
CA GLY A 264 -22.34 5.32 -6.95
C GLY A 264 -21.19 5.21 -7.96
N LYS A 265 -20.01 5.80 -7.66
CA LYS A 265 -18.86 5.78 -8.56
C LYS A 265 -18.23 4.40 -8.63
N SER A 266 -17.66 4.04 -9.78
CA SER A 266 -16.91 2.80 -9.96
C SER A 266 -15.75 2.70 -8.95
N ILE A 267 -15.48 1.50 -8.46
CA ILE A 267 -14.28 1.23 -7.66
C ILE A 267 -13.09 1.17 -8.62
N THR A 268 -12.08 2.00 -8.33
CA THR A 268 -10.87 2.10 -9.13
C THR A 268 -9.61 1.96 -8.28
N THR A 269 -8.52 1.55 -8.92
CA THR A 269 -7.19 1.50 -8.28
C THR A 269 -6.09 1.98 -9.23
N LYS A 270 -5.02 2.55 -8.68
CA LYS A 270 -3.82 2.91 -9.45
C LYS A 270 -2.93 1.68 -9.64
N ASN A 271 -2.75 0.90 -8.58
CA ASN A 271 -1.82 -0.21 -8.56
C ASN A 271 -2.53 -1.51 -8.17
N ILE A 272 -2.02 -2.62 -8.68
CA ILE A 272 -2.44 -3.97 -8.31
C ILE A 272 -1.19 -4.77 -7.99
N ILE A 273 -1.19 -5.43 -6.83
CA ILE A 273 -0.21 -6.45 -6.49
C ILE A 273 -0.92 -7.78 -6.41
N ILE A 274 -0.32 -8.82 -6.97
CA ILE A 274 -0.77 -10.20 -6.85
C ILE A 274 0.31 -10.96 -6.11
N MET A 275 -0.06 -11.67 -5.04
CA MET A 275 0.81 -12.57 -4.30
C MET A 275 0.23 -13.98 -4.34
N PHE A 276 1.04 -14.97 -4.72
CA PHE A 276 0.62 -16.37 -4.78
C PHE A 276 1.00 -17.09 -3.49
N ALA A 277 0.02 -17.30 -2.61
CA ALA A 277 0.20 -17.99 -1.33
C ALA A 277 -0.80 -19.14 -1.19
N ASN A 278 -0.37 -20.24 -0.57
CA ASN A 278 -1.26 -21.38 -0.36
C ASN A 278 -2.25 -21.13 0.76
N ASN A 279 -3.50 -21.50 0.50
CA ASN A 279 -4.52 -21.71 1.51
C ASN A 279 -4.66 -23.20 1.82
N SER A 280 -4.97 -23.51 3.06
CA SER A 280 -5.40 -24.84 3.50
C SER A 280 -6.60 -24.73 4.42
N GLN A 281 -7.39 -25.76 4.54
CA GLN A 281 -8.47 -25.79 5.53
C GLN A 281 -7.87 -25.80 6.95
N LEU A 282 -8.37 -24.91 7.80
CA LEU A 282 -8.00 -24.86 9.21
C LEU A 282 -8.71 -25.98 9.96
N GLN A 283 -7.95 -26.90 10.55
CA GLN A 283 -8.45 -27.98 11.38
C GLN A 283 -8.75 -27.43 12.79
N ASP A 284 -9.94 -26.83 12.98
CA ASP A 284 -10.35 -26.18 14.25
C ASP A 284 -11.49 -26.94 14.95
N GLY A 285 -11.73 -28.20 14.58
CA GLY A 285 -12.76 -29.04 15.16
C GLY A 285 -14.20 -28.66 14.78
N THR A 286 -14.39 -27.78 13.80
CA THR A 286 -15.72 -27.39 13.33
C THR A 286 -15.96 -27.81 11.89
N SER A 287 -17.24 -27.94 11.48
CA SER A 287 -17.63 -28.18 10.08
C SER A 287 -17.50 -26.96 9.17
N LYS A 288 -17.05 -25.81 9.70
CA LYS A 288 -16.87 -24.59 8.91
C LYS A 288 -15.57 -24.68 8.11
N ASP A 289 -15.65 -24.44 6.81
CA ASP A 289 -14.49 -24.41 5.90
C ASP A 289 -13.63 -23.15 6.14
N ARG A 290 -13.09 -23.02 7.38
CA ARG A 290 -12.17 -21.93 7.71
C ARG A 290 -10.81 -22.16 7.07
N GLN A 291 -10.26 -21.09 6.55
CA GLN A 291 -8.99 -21.13 5.87
C GLN A 291 -7.83 -20.80 6.80
N ASN A 292 -6.67 -21.38 6.51
CA ASN A 292 -5.37 -20.97 7.00
C ASN A 292 -4.56 -20.47 5.78
N LEU A 293 -3.89 -19.33 5.92
CA LEU A 293 -3.04 -18.76 4.88
C LEU A 293 -1.57 -18.96 5.24
N HIS A 294 -0.82 -19.58 4.34
CA HIS A 294 0.63 -19.74 4.49
C HIS A 294 1.33 -18.51 3.88
N ASN A 295 1.41 -17.42 4.65
CA ASN A 295 1.87 -16.10 4.20
C ASN A 295 3.23 -15.68 4.76
N ILE A 296 3.94 -16.56 5.45
CA ILE A 296 5.31 -16.32 5.93
C ILE A 296 6.28 -17.04 4.99
N GLY A 297 7.26 -16.32 4.45
CA GLY A 297 8.21 -16.82 3.47
C GLY A 297 8.38 -15.90 2.27
N THR A 298 8.84 -16.47 1.16
CA THR A 298 9.00 -15.76 -0.13
C THR A 298 8.05 -16.36 -1.17
N PHE A 299 7.31 -15.50 -1.83
CA PHE A 299 6.24 -15.83 -2.76
C PHE A 299 6.46 -15.17 -4.10
N ASP A 300 6.03 -15.83 -5.18
CA ASP A 300 5.93 -15.22 -6.50
C ASP A 300 4.73 -14.29 -6.55
N GLY A 301 4.81 -13.28 -7.42
CA GLY A 301 3.73 -12.34 -7.61
C GLY A 301 3.88 -11.50 -8.88
N TYR A 302 2.99 -10.52 -8.99
CA TYR A 302 3.03 -9.50 -10.02
C TYR A 302 2.78 -8.12 -9.41
N TYR A 303 3.50 -7.12 -9.89
CA TYR A 303 3.16 -5.71 -9.73
C TYR A 303 2.63 -5.18 -11.05
N ILE A 304 1.52 -4.46 -11.00
CA ILE A 304 0.75 -4.00 -12.16
C ILE A 304 0.37 -2.55 -11.96
N THR A 305 0.77 -1.71 -12.90
CA THR A 305 0.43 -0.28 -12.95
C THR A 305 0.52 0.19 -14.41
N ASN A 306 -0.15 1.29 -14.75
CA ASN A 306 -0.08 1.93 -16.06
C ASN A 306 -0.24 0.97 -17.27
N GLY A 307 -1.16 -0.01 -17.15
CA GLY A 307 -1.44 -0.97 -18.24
C GLY A 307 -0.38 -2.03 -18.45
N LYS A 308 0.62 -2.15 -17.55
CA LYS A 308 1.72 -3.12 -17.63
C LYS A 308 1.92 -3.90 -16.35
N ALA A 309 2.56 -5.06 -16.44
CA ALA A 309 2.82 -5.96 -15.32
C ALA A 309 4.26 -6.49 -15.37
N ILE A 310 4.92 -6.51 -14.21
CA ILE A 310 6.21 -7.20 -14.01
C ILE A 310 6.07 -8.31 -12.98
N LYS A 311 6.95 -9.31 -13.04
CA LYS A 311 7.06 -10.34 -12.01
C LYS A 311 7.77 -9.77 -10.79
N ILE A 312 7.29 -10.14 -9.60
CA ILE A 312 7.89 -9.74 -8.33
C ILE A 312 8.05 -10.93 -7.40
N LYS A 313 8.90 -10.76 -6.39
CA LYS A 313 8.94 -11.59 -5.19
C LYS A 313 8.32 -10.80 -4.03
N CYS A 314 7.51 -11.48 -3.22
CA CYS A 314 6.89 -10.93 -2.02
C CYS A 314 7.50 -11.68 -0.82
N LYS A 315 8.33 -11.01 -0.01
CA LYS A 315 9.01 -11.63 1.14
C LYS A 315 8.43 -11.11 2.45
N LYS A 316 7.90 -12.03 3.28
CA LYS A 316 7.42 -11.74 4.63
C LYS A 316 8.10 -12.67 5.62
N GLU A 317 8.93 -12.14 6.51
CA GLU A 317 9.80 -12.92 7.40
C GLU A 317 9.07 -13.41 8.67
N SER A 318 8.07 -12.66 9.12
CA SER A 318 7.29 -12.98 10.30
C SER A 318 5.88 -12.37 10.22
N ARG A 319 5.02 -12.72 11.16
CA ARG A 319 3.67 -12.15 11.26
C ARG A 319 3.66 -10.62 11.40
N ARG A 320 4.72 -10.02 12.00
CA ARG A 320 4.81 -8.58 12.26
C ARG A 320 5.65 -7.82 11.26
N SER A 321 6.58 -8.50 10.57
CA SER A 321 7.44 -7.82 9.59
C SER A 321 6.65 -7.33 8.40
N LYS A 322 7.06 -6.19 7.86
CA LYS A 322 6.53 -5.70 6.58
C LYS A 322 6.82 -6.69 5.47
N THR A 323 5.91 -6.82 4.55
CA THR A 323 6.14 -7.56 3.30
C THR A 323 6.99 -6.68 2.38
N ILE A 324 8.11 -7.23 1.90
CA ILE A 324 9.01 -6.55 0.96
C ILE A 324 8.70 -7.08 -0.44
N TYR A 325 8.49 -6.18 -1.38
CA TYR A 325 8.20 -6.48 -2.76
C TYR A 325 9.41 -6.13 -3.62
N THR A 326 10.00 -7.11 -4.31
CA THR A 326 11.17 -6.91 -5.16
C THR A 326 10.89 -7.34 -6.59
N ASN A 327 11.49 -6.66 -7.56
CA ASN A 327 11.47 -7.07 -8.95
C ASN A 327 12.15 -8.45 -9.07
N ALA A 328 11.48 -9.42 -9.67
CA ALA A 328 11.99 -10.78 -9.75
C ALA A 328 13.22 -10.92 -10.67
N SER A 329 13.47 -9.97 -11.56
CA SER A 329 14.59 -9.99 -12.50
C SER A 329 15.81 -9.25 -11.95
N THR A 330 15.63 -8.11 -11.27
CA THR A 330 16.74 -7.28 -10.75
C THR A 330 17.02 -7.51 -9.26
N GLY A 331 16.03 -7.99 -8.50
CA GLY A 331 16.13 -8.13 -7.04
C GLY A 331 15.92 -6.83 -6.27
N GLU A 332 15.77 -5.70 -6.94
CA GLU A 332 15.55 -4.39 -6.32
C GLU A 332 14.15 -4.25 -5.76
N VAL A 333 14.00 -3.49 -4.68
CA VAL A 333 12.68 -3.14 -4.13
C VAL A 333 11.92 -2.34 -5.18
N ILE A 334 10.67 -2.75 -5.47
CA ILE A 334 9.85 -2.03 -6.45
C ILE A 334 9.45 -0.66 -5.91
N GLU A 335 9.37 0.30 -6.81
CA GLU A 335 8.71 1.56 -6.56
C GLU A 335 7.25 1.47 -7.02
N VAL A 336 6.34 1.92 -6.15
CA VAL A 336 4.89 1.85 -6.38
C VAL A 336 4.37 3.26 -6.67
N ASN A 337 3.69 3.45 -7.78
CA ASN A 337 3.09 4.74 -8.13
C ASN A 337 2.16 5.26 -7.03
N ASP A 338 2.22 6.56 -6.75
CA ASP A 338 1.30 7.18 -5.81
C ASP A 338 -0.16 6.95 -6.24
N GLY A 339 -0.98 6.59 -5.27
CA GLY A 339 -2.35 6.19 -5.45
C GLY A 339 -2.69 4.87 -4.75
N ASN A 340 -3.97 4.56 -4.67
CA ASN A 340 -4.42 3.36 -3.96
C ASN A 340 -3.95 2.07 -4.63
N THR A 341 -3.67 1.08 -3.80
CA THR A 341 -3.17 -0.24 -4.22
C THR A 341 -4.10 -1.35 -3.74
N TRP A 342 -4.38 -2.33 -4.59
CA TRP A 342 -5.06 -3.56 -4.22
C TRP A 342 -4.07 -4.73 -4.25
N ILE A 343 -3.92 -5.40 -3.10
CA ILE A 343 -3.11 -6.61 -2.96
C ILE A 343 -4.04 -7.82 -2.96
N ASN A 344 -3.98 -8.59 -4.04
CA ASN A 344 -4.76 -9.80 -4.22
C ASN A 344 -3.89 -11.00 -3.81
N ILE A 345 -4.22 -11.64 -2.68
CA ILE A 345 -3.55 -12.86 -2.23
C ILE A 345 -4.38 -14.05 -2.66
N CYS A 346 -3.88 -14.81 -3.62
CA CYS A 346 -4.59 -15.90 -4.25
C CYS A 346 -3.79 -17.21 -4.21
N PRO A 347 -4.44 -18.36 -4.36
CA PRO A 347 -3.77 -19.66 -4.37
C PRO A 347 -2.68 -19.74 -5.44
N LYS A 348 -1.62 -20.52 -5.20
CA LYS A 348 -0.57 -20.78 -6.19
C LYS A 348 -1.09 -21.40 -7.49
N SER A 349 -2.22 -22.09 -7.43
CA SER A 349 -2.91 -22.67 -8.58
C SER A 349 -3.69 -21.64 -9.41
N ALA A 350 -3.84 -20.42 -8.94
CA ALA A 350 -4.59 -19.36 -9.64
C ALA A 350 -3.93 -19.02 -10.98
N LYS A 351 -4.66 -19.19 -12.07
CA LYS A 351 -4.21 -18.86 -13.42
C LYS A 351 -4.63 -17.42 -13.75
N VAL A 352 -3.79 -16.47 -13.41
CA VAL A 352 -4.01 -15.07 -13.74
C VAL A 352 -3.85 -14.86 -15.24
N LYS A 353 -4.83 -14.19 -15.85
CA LYS A 353 -4.82 -13.83 -17.27
C LYS A 353 -4.57 -12.33 -17.42
N PHE A 354 -3.80 -11.99 -18.46
CA PHE A 354 -3.44 -10.61 -18.83
C PHE A 354 -3.76 -10.42 -20.32
N GLU A 355 -4.33 -9.26 -20.66
CA GLU A 355 -4.59 -8.81 -22.02
C GLU A 355 -4.06 -7.41 -22.27
#